data_9732a85256b2932bf697469bf42a3862
#
_entry.id   9732a85256b2932bf697469bf42a3862
#
_cell.length_a   1.000
_cell.length_b   1.000
_cell.length_c   1.000
_cell.angle_alpha   90.00
_cell.angle_beta   90.00
_cell.angle_gamma   90.00
#
_symmetry.space_group_name_H-M   'P 1'
#
loop_
_entity.id
_entity.type
_entity.pdbx_description
1 polymer ?
#
loop_
_entity_poly.entity_id
_entity_poly.type
_entity_poly.pdbx_seq_one_letter_code
_entity_poly.pdbx_strand_id
1 'polypeptide(L)'
;DENTETVKREVLDWITKLYAKHFTKVPLVINYHRVLGHPTSQGTANPNSESLVALAISNGYCIRSDAFGMNNSSWGYSTWEKAIAAQWRYKVPIIMEGGYIVSSHSYWNDPAGYRQGHPEDVRQGEFDSSAEARVNMMDFRVGQETESWFNDAFSLVQRFVSEGGYRLYPDQVIVPDQVSVGSRVKVASRWRNMGWGYFPNNLPQWNYKYKVAFALIDASDKAQKVFVDKDCEPSTWVESKPFSYTFETPAVDLPAGKYLSLIHISEPTRHLRISY
;
A
#
# COMPACT_ATOMS: atom_id res chain seq x y z
N ASP A 1 -19.49 -11.24 -31.09
CA ASP A 1 -18.16 -11.83 -30.92
C ASP A 1 -18.10 -12.65 -29.66
N GLU A 2 -18.54 -13.90 -29.78
CA GLU A 2 -18.64 -14.86 -28.68
C GLU A 2 -17.27 -15.22 -28.04
N ASN A 3 -16.19 -14.96 -28.76
CA ASN A 3 -14.83 -15.25 -28.28
C ASN A 3 -14.15 -14.11 -27.53
N THR A 4 -14.80 -12.97 -27.37
CA THR A 4 -14.13 -11.75 -26.88
C THR A 4 -13.66 -11.92 -25.44
N GLU A 5 -14.44 -12.57 -24.57
CA GLU A 5 -14.08 -12.75 -23.15
C GLU A 5 -13.01 -13.84 -22.96
N THR A 6 -13.08 -14.93 -23.71
CA THR A 6 -12.02 -15.96 -23.69
C THR A 6 -10.70 -15.39 -24.20
N VAL A 7 -10.73 -14.68 -25.33
CA VAL A 7 -9.53 -14.06 -25.90
C VAL A 7 -8.95 -12.99 -24.96
N LYS A 8 -9.78 -12.16 -24.33
CA LYS A 8 -9.33 -11.20 -23.33
C LYS A 8 -8.62 -11.89 -22.18
N ARG A 9 -9.18 -12.98 -21.67
CA ARG A 9 -8.60 -13.75 -20.58
C ARG A 9 -7.26 -14.36 -20.95
N GLU A 10 -7.16 -14.98 -22.11
CA GLU A 10 -5.92 -15.57 -22.62
C GLU A 10 -4.83 -14.51 -22.83
N VAL A 11 -5.17 -13.40 -23.48
CA VAL A 11 -4.23 -12.30 -23.70
C VAL A 11 -3.81 -11.66 -22.38
N LEU A 12 -4.73 -11.44 -21.45
CA LEU A 12 -4.41 -10.87 -20.14
C LEU A 12 -3.49 -11.82 -19.33
N ASP A 13 -3.79 -13.11 -19.33
CA ASP A 13 -2.96 -14.09 -18.64
C ASP A 13 -1.55 -14.15 -19.23
N TRP A 14 -1.46 -14.21 -20.54
CA TRP A 14 -0.18 -14.24 -21.26
C TRP A 14 0.65 -12.98 -20.97
N ILE A 15 0.08 -11.78 -21.15
CA ILE A 15 0.83 -10.53 -21.00
C ILE A 15 1.23 -10.28 -19.54
N THR A 16 0.35 -10.57 -18.58
CA THR A 16 0.66 -10.36 -17.16
C THR A 16 1.74 -11.32 -16.68
N LYS A 17 1.72 -12.57 -17.11
CA LYS A 17 2.80 -13.54 -16.83
C LYS A 17 4.12 -13.13 -17.49
N LEU A 18 4.08 -12.67 -18.74
CA LEU A 18 5.26 -12.21 -19.46
C LEU A 18 5.96 -11.07 -18.72
N TYR A 19 5.23 -10.04 -18.34
CA TYR A 19 5.80 -8.91 -17.59
C TYR A 19 6.27 -9.33 -16.19
N ALA A 20 5.50 -10.13 -15.47
CA ALA A 20 5.89 -10.63 -14.16
C ALA A 20 7.21 -11.43 -14.18
N LYS A 21 7.47 -12.15 -15.28
CA LYS A 21 8.73 -12.87 -15.48
C LYS A 21 9.94 -11.93 -15.61
N HIS A 22 9.75 -10.76 -16.21
CA HIS A 22 10.84 -9.83 -16.49
C HIS A 22 10.99 -8.71 -15.45
N PHE A 23 9.90 -8.27 -14.83
CA PHE A 23 9.89 -7.21 -13.83
C PHE A 23 9.78 -7.79 -12.42
N THR A 24 10.87 -8.36 -11.93
CA THR A 24 10.89 -9.07 -10.64
C THR A 24 11.27 -8.19 -9.43
N LYS A 25 11.66 -6.93 -9.65
CA LYS A 25 12.14 -6.03 -8.59
C LYS A 25 11.18 -4.90 -8.26
N VAL A 26 10.23 -4.62 -9.15
CA VAL A 26 9.27 -3.52 -9.01
C VAL A 26 7.85 -4.07 -8.99
N PRO A 27 6.95 -3.53 -8.17
CA PRO A 27 5.53 -3.88 -8.22
C PRO A 27 4.95 -3.57 -9.60
N LEU A 28 4.17 -4.50 -10.12
CA LEU A 28 3.42 -4.33 -11.36
C LEU A 28 2.00 -3.86 -11.01
N VAL A 29 1.44 -3.01 -11.85
CA VAL A 29 0.12 -2.40 -11.63
C VAL A 29 -0.74 -2.56 -12.87
N ILE A 30 -2.00 -2.91 -12.68
CA ILE A 30 -3.01 -2.92 -13.73
C ILE A 30 -4.09 -1.88 -13.44
N ASN A 31 -4.47 -1.13 -14.46
CA ASN A 31 -5.64 -0.26 -14.38
C ASN A 31 -6.89 -1.12 -14.47
N TYR A 32 -7.50 -1.44 -13.32
CA TYR A 32 -8.53 -2.46 -13.26
C TYR A 32 -9.86 -2.02 -13.88
N HIS A 33 -10.17 -0.74 -13.93
CA HIS A 33 -11.39 -0.29 -14.59
C HIS A 33 -11.34 -0.52 -16.10
N ARG A 34 -10.15 -0.51 -16.72
CA ARG A 34 -9.96 -0.86 -18.13
C ARG A 34 -10.12 -2.35 -18.39
N VAL A 35 -9.73 -3.17 -17.42
CA VAL A 35 -9.94 -4.63 -17.48
C VAL A 35 -11.42 -4.97 -17.32
N LEU A 36 -12.10 -4.26 -16.43
CA LEU A 36 -13.54 -4.41 -16.22
C LEU A 36 -14.35 -4.04 -17.47
N GLY A 37 -13.78 -3.23 -18.37
CA GLY A 37 -14.49 -2.71 -19.53
C GLY A 37 -15.44 -1.59 -19.17
N HIS A 38 -15.96 -0.90 -20.17
CA HIS A 38 -17.01 0.08 -19.93
C HIS A 38 -18.25 -0.63 -19.40
N PRO A 39 -18.93 -0.06 -18.41
CA PRO A 39 -20.24 -0.57 -18.02
C PRO A 39 -21.15 -0.58 -19.23
N THR A 40 -22.06 -1.53 -19.26
CA THR A 40 -23.18 -1.48 -20.18
C THR A 40 -23.94 -0.18 -19.97
N SER A 41 -24.76 0.21 -20.91
CA SER A 41 -25.63 1.41 -20.80
C SER A 41 -26.46 1.48 -19.53
N GLN A 42 -26.49 0.42 -18.73
CA GLN A 42 -27.19 0.32 -17.45
C GLN A 42 -26.27 0.37 -16.23
N GLY A 43 -24.97 0.63 -16.42
CA GLY A 43 -24.03 0.75 -15.30
C GLY A 43 -23.70 -0.55 -14.56
N THR A 44 -24.03 -1.70 -15.12
CA THR A 44 -23.71 -3.01 -14.52
C THR A 44 -22.36 -3.50 -14.96
N ALA A 45 -21.52 -3.89 -14.00
CA ALA A 45 -20.26 -4.54 -14.28
C ALA A 45 -20.49 -5.87 -15.01
N ASN A 46 -19.66 -6.17 -16.01
CA ASN A 46 -19.63 -7.52 -16.57
C ASN A 46 -19.12 -8.49 -15.50
N PRO A 47 -19.86 -9.54 -15.12
CA PRO A 47 -19.44 -10.51 -14.11
C PRO A 47 -18.07 -11.16 -14.40
N ASN A 48 -17.71 -11.31 -15.68
CA ASN A 48 -16.42 -11.85 -16.08
C ASN A 48 -15.25 -10.90 -15.78
N SER A 49 -15.52 -9.63 -15.61
CA SER A 49 -14.48 -8.62 -15.37
C SER A 49 -13.82 -8.77 -14.00
N GLU A 50 -14.58 -9.14 -12.96
CA GLU A 50 -14.00 -9.41 -11.63
C GLU A 50 -13.01 -10.58 -11.69
N SER A 51 -13.32 -11.60 -12.46
CA SER A 51 -12.43 -12.75 -12.65
C SER A 51 -11.15 -12.38 -13.41
N LEU A 52 -11.19 -11.41 -14.30
CA LEU A 52 -10.01 -10.89 -15.02
C LEU A 52 -9.12 -10.07 -14.08
N VAL A 53 -9.69 -9.25 -13.20
CA VAL A 53 -8.93 -8.54 -12.16
C VAL A 53 -8.26 -9.53 -11.22
N ALA A 54 -8.99 -10.53 -10.74
CA ALA A 54 -8.44 -11.59 -9.90
C ALA A 54 -7.31 -12.37 -10.59
N LEU A 55 -7.41 -12.62 -11.90
CA LEU A 55 -6.37 -13.25 -12.69
C LEU A 55 -5.09 -12.41 -12.71
N ALA A 56 -5.19 -11.11 -12.98
CA ALA A 56 -4.03 -10.22 -12.97
C ALA A 56 -3.37 -10.17 -11.60
N ILE A 57 -4.16 -10.10 -10.52
CA ILE A 57 -3.67 -10.14 -9.14
C ILE A 57 -2.97 -11.47 -8.84
N SER A 58 -3.52 -12.61 -9.27
CA SER A 58 -2.87 -13.92 -9.09
C SER A 58 -1.53 -14.03 -9.83
N ASN A 59 -1.34 -13.23 -10.88
CA ASN A 59 -0.08 -13.09 -11.61
C ASN A 59 0.86 -12.02 -11.00
N GLY A 60 0.54 -11.48 -9.81
CA GLY A 60 1.41 -10.61 -9.02
C GLY A 60 1.22 -9.11 -9.26
N TYR A 61 0.07 -8.70 -9.77
CA TYR A 61 -0.24 -7.29 -10.02
C TYR A 61 -0.96 -6.63 -8.85
N CYS A 62 -0.64 -5.36 -8.63
CA CYS A 62 -1.42 -4.41 -7.87
C CYS A 62 -2.53 -3.81 -8.76
N ILE A 63 -3.47 -3.11 -8.17
CA ILE A 63 -4.58 -2.49 -8.90
C ILE A 63 -4.54 -0.97 -8.81
N ARG A 64 -4.95 -0.31 -9.89
CA ARG A 64 -5.09 1.14 -10.01
C ARG A 64 -6.43 1.45 -10.64
N SER A 65 -7.08 2.51 -10.21
CA SER A 65 -8.27 3.06 -10.84
C SER A 65 -8.04 4.50 -11.27
N ASP A 66 -8.44 4.84 -12.48
CA ASP A 66 -8.47 6.22 -12.96
C ASP A 66 -9.65 6.96 -12.35
N ALA A 67 -9.46 8.23 -12.00
CA ALA A 67 -10.52 9.11 -11.49
C ALA A 67 -11.33 8.47 -10.34
N PHE A 68 -10.65 7.77 -9.45
CA PHE A 68 -11.26 6.98 -8.39
C PHE A 68 -12.02 7.88 -7.40
N GLY A 69 -13.30 7.62 -7.25
CA GLY A 69 -14.16 8.41 -6.36
C GLY A 69 -14.71 9.70 -7.00
N MET A 70 -14.27 10.06 -8.19
CA MET A 70 -14.91 11.10 -8.96
C MET A 70 -16.30 10.62 -9.39
N ASN A 71 -17.32 11.26 -8.87
CA ASN A 71 -18.69 10.88 -9.17
C ASN A 71 -19.11 11.50 -10.49
N ASN A 72 -19.01 10.71 -11.54
CA ASN A 72 -19.39 11.11 -12.89
C ASN A 72 -20.47 10.20 -13.44
N SER A 73 -21.68 10.73 -13.61
CA SER A 73 -22.84 9.97 -14.10
C SER A 73 -22.67 9.43 -15.50
N SER A 74 -21.86 10.07 -16.34
CA SER A 74 -21.65 9.63 -17.72
C SER A 74 -20.76 8.39 -17.83
N TRP A 75 -19.99 8.05 -16.80
CA TRP A 75 -19.11 6.89 -16.79
C TRP A 75 -19.67 5.68 -16.06
N GLY A 76 -20.57 5.90 -15.08
CA GLY A 76 -21.42 4.87 -14.48
C GLY A 76 -20.75 3.73 -13.71
N TYR A 77 -19.42 3.75 -13.53
CA TYR A 77 -18.67 2.61 -12.98
C TYR A 77 -18.12 2.82 -11.56
N SER A 78 -18.28 4.00 -10.98
CA SER A 78 -17.65 4.32 -9.70
C SER A 78 -18.12 3.42 -8.54
N THR A 79 -19.37 2.98 -8.55
CA THR A 79 -19.93 2.13 -7.48
C THR A 79 -19.26 0.75 -7.45
N TRP A 80 -19.15 0.08 -8.58
CA TRP A 80 -18.55 -1.25 -8.61
C TRP A 80 -17.01 -1.20 -8.60
N GLU A 81 -16.39 -0.11 -9.05
CA GLU A 81 -14.95 0.13 -8.82
C GLU A 81 -14.63 0.18 -7.32
N LYS A 82 -15.43 0.91 -6.55
CA LYS A 82 -15.31 0.94 -5.08
C LYS A 82 -15.52 -0.44 -4.46
N ALA A 83 -16.50 -1.21 -4.95
CA ALA A 83 -16.74 -2.58 -4.49
C ALA A 83 -15.54 -3.51 -4.75
N ILE A 84 -14.93 -3.42 -5.94
CA ILE A 84 -13.70 -4.16 -6.25
C ILE A 84 -12.56 -3.72 -5.36
N ALA A 85 -12.33 -2.42 -5.17
CA ALA A 85 -11.30 -1.92 -4.26
C ALA A 85 -11.51 -2.45 -2.83
N ALA A 86 -12.76 -2.43 -2.33
CA ALA A 86 -13.09 -2.97 -1.01
C ALA A 86 -12.80 -4.47 -0.88
N GLN A 87 -13.04 -5.25 -1.92
CA GLN A 87 -12.75 -6.70 -1.96
C GLN A 87 -11.26 -6.99 -1.82
N TRP A 88 -10.40 -6.14 -2.40
CA TRP A 88 -8.95 -6.33 -2.44
C TRP A 88 -8.18 -5.54 -1.39
N ARG A 89 -8.87 -4.76 -0.59
CA ARG A 89 -8.30 -3.99 0.52
C ARG A 89 -7.47 -4.89 1.44
N TYR A 90 -6.26 -4.45 1.79
CA TYR A 90 -5.26 -5.18 2.59
C TYR A 90 -4.75 -6.50 1.98
N LYS A 91 -5.08 -6.79 0.73
CA LYS A 91 -4.61 -7.98 0.02
C LYS A 91 -3.61 -7.64 -1.07
N VAL A 92 -3.84 -6.52 -1.76
CA VAL A 92 -2.93 -5.95 -2.75
C VAL A 92 -2.89 -4.43 -2.60
N PRO A 93 -1.79 -3.77 -2.96
CA PRO A 93 -1.77 -2.31 -3.05
C PRO A 93 -2.83 -1.80 -4.02
N ILE A 94 -3.52 -0.75 -3.58
CA ILE A 94 -4.49 -0.02 -4.38
C ILE A 94 -3.94 1.37 -4.61
N ILE A 95 -3.92 1.80 -5.88
CA ILE A 95 -3.48 3.12 -6.30
C ILE A 95 -4.69 3.87 -6.82
N MET A 96 -4.94 5.04 -6.26
CA MET A 96 -5.91 5.99 -6.77
C MET A 96 -5.23 6.95 -7.72
N GLU A 97 -5.81 7.20 -8.88
CA GLU A 97 -5.50 8.36 -9.72
C GLU A 97 -6.62 9.39 -9.59
N GLY A 98 -6.24 10.66 -9.41
CA GLY A 98 -7.18 11.79 -9.36
C GLY A 98 -7.90 12.01 -10.70
N GLY A 99 -9.12 12.52 -10.65
CA GLY A 99 -9.92 12.80 -11.82
C GLY A 99 -9.73 14.22 -12.39
N TYR A 100 -10.42 14.48 -13.46
CA TYR A 100 -10.45 15.77 -14.14
C TYR A 100 -11.43 16.72 -13.46
N ILE A 101 -10.93 17.80 -12.88
CA ILE A 101 -11.78 18.84 -12.27
C ILE A 101 -11.56 20.23 -12.86
N VAL A 102 -10.61 20.38 -13.79
CA VAL A 102 -10.40 21.68 -14.43
C VAL A 102 -11.57 22.03 -15.35
N SER A 103 -11.94 23.28 -15.36
CA SER A 103 -13.11 23.78 -16.10
C SER A 103 -13.05 23.56 -17.62
N SER A 104 -11.84 23.32 -18.15
CA SER A 104 -11.63 22.99 -19.56
C SER A 104 -12.15 21.60 -19.95
N HIS A 105 -12.44 20.72 -19.01
CA HIS A 105 -12.98 19.39 -19.28
C HIS A 105 -14.52 19.44 -19.34
N SER A 106 -15.05 19.65 -20.52
CA SER A 106 -16.49 19.82 -20.79
C SER A 106 -17.34 18.59 -20.46
N TYR A 107 -16.74 17.41 -20.43
CA TYR A 107 -17.43 16.16 -20.08
C TYR A 107 -17.52 15.93 -18.57
N TRP A 108 -16.86 16.76 -17.75
CA TRP A 108 -16.96 16.59 -16.30
C TRP A 108 -18.33 17.05 -15.80
N ASN A 109 -19.02 16.13 -15.14
CA ASN A 109 -20.34 16.37 -14.57
C ASN A 109 -20.33 15.98 -13.09
N ASP A 110 -20.93 16.80 -12.26
CA ASP A 110 -21.02 16.62 -10.81
C ASP A 110 -22.48 16.34 -10.35
N PRO A 111 -23.03 15.16 -10.67
CA PRO A 111 -24.44 14.84 -10.35
C PRO A 111 -24.69 14.69 -8.87
N ALA A 112 -23.67 14.42 -8.05
CA ALA A 112 -23.75 14.32 -6.60
C ALA A 112 -23.51 15.66 -5.89
N GLY A 113 -23.21 16.72 -6.62
CA GLY A 113 -22.96 18.04 -6.05
C GLY A 113 -21.66 18.15 -5.28
N TYR A 114 -20.69 17.31 -5.51
CA TYR A 114 -19.39 17.40 -4.84
C TYR A 114 -18.66 18.70 -5.14
N ARG A 115 -18.80 19.18 -6.37
CA ARG A 115 -18.16 20.42 -6.77
C ARG A 115 -18.84 21.65 -6.19
N GLN A 116 -20.18 21.69 -6.20
CA GLN A 116 -21.01 22.81 -5.75
C GLN A 116 -20.45 24.21 -6.10
N GLY A 117 -19.72 24.29 -7.21
CA GLY A 117 -18.99 25.49 -7.61
C GLY A 117 -17.55 25.58 -7.10
N HIS A 118 -17.08 24.59 -6.30
CA HIS A 118 -15.76 24.58 -5.69
C HIS A 118 -14.98 23.33 -6.10
N PRO A 119 -13.76 23.44 -6.68
CA PRO A 119 -12.92 22.30 -7.06
C PRO A 119 -12.58 21.38 -5.88
N GLU A 120 -12.41 21.93 -4.67
CA GLU A 120 -12.09 21.20 -3.44
C GLU A 120 -13.16 20.18 -3.06
N ASP A 121 -14.43 20.42 -3.38
CA ASP A 121 -15.52 19.48 -3.08
C ASP A 121 -15.37 18.17 -3.85
N VAL A 122 -14.88 18.24 -5.08
CA VAL A 122 -14.56 17.06 -5.90
C VAL A 122 -13.40 16.29 -5.30
N ARG A 123 -12.35 17.01 -4.89
CA ARG A 123 -11.19 16.41 -4.24
C ARG A 123 -11.56 15.73 -2.94
N GLN A 124 -12.53 16.25 -2.19
CA GLN A 124 -13.06 15.59 -1.01
C GLN A 124 -13.67 14.23 -1.34
N GLY A 125 -14.45 14.11 -2.39
CA GLY A 125 -15.03 12.84 -2.85
C GLY A 125 -13.96 11.81 -3.23
N GLU A 126 -12.91 12.22 -3.94
CA GLU A 126 -11.77 11.36 -4.28
C GLU A 126 -11.00 10.94 -3.03
N PHE A 127 -10.77 11.85 -2.10
CA PHE A 127 -10.10 11.56 -0.83
C PHE A 127 -10.90 10.58 0.02
N ASP A 128 -12.19 10.81 0.21
CA ASP A 128 -13.05 9.94 1.04
C ASP A 128 -13.13 8.53 0.46
N SER A 129 -13.26 8.40 -0.86
CA SER A 129 -13.24 7.11 -1.54
C SER A 129 -11.89 6.40 -1.39
N SER A 130 -10.79 7.14 -1.44
CA SER A 130 -9.44 6.61 -1.22
C SER A 130 -9.24 6.14 0.21
N ALA A 131 -9.74 6.89 1.19
CA ALA A 131 -9.70 6.51 2.59
C ALA A 131 -10.56 5.27 2.87
N GLU A 132 -11.75 5.17 2.28
CA GLU A 132 -12.63 3.99 2.39
C GLU A 132 -11.98 2.75 1.78
N ALA A 133 -11.40 2.88 0.60
CA ALA A 133 -10.70 1.80 -0.08
C ALA A 133 -9.34 1.45 0.55
N ARG A 134 -8.85 2.27 1.48
CA ARG A 134 -7.54 2.10 2.11
C ARG A 134 -6.40 2.06 1.09
N VAL A 135 -6.41 3.00 0.15
CA VAL A 135 -5.41 3.05 -0.91
C VAL A 135 -4.00 3.21 -0.34
N ASN A 136 -3.04 2.58 -0.98
CA ASN A 136 -1.63 2.69 -0.61
C ASN A 136 -0.98 3.96 -1.15
N MET A 137 -1.49 4.47 -2.26
CA MET A 137 -0.96 5.65 -2.93
C MET A 137 -2.09 6.45 -3.56
N MET A 138 -2.02 7.77 -3.43
CA MET A 138 -2.82 8.72 -4.21
C MET A 138 -1.92 9.36 -5.27
N ASP A 139 -2.28 9.17 -6.54
CA ASP A 139 -1.64 9.81 -7.68
C ASP A 139 -2.45 11.05 -8.07
N PHE A 140 -1.88 12.22 -7.85
CA PHE A 140 -2.51 13.50 -8.12
C PHE A 140 -2.48 13.90 -9.60
N ARG A 141 -2.07 12.98 -10.48
CA ARG A 141 -1.93 13.21 -11.94
C ARG A 141 -0.83 14.23 -12.27
N VAL A 142 -1.10 15.07 -13.28
CA VAL A 142 -0.10 15.95 -13.90
C VAL A 142 -0.68 17.35 -14.17
N GLY A 143 0.18 18.36 -14.17
CA GLY A 143 -0.18 19.72 -14.54
C GLY A 143 -1.26 20.32 -13.65
N GLN A 144 -2.29 20.92 -14.24
CA GLN A 144 -3.38 21.59 -13.55
C GLN A 144 -4.15 20.69 -12.57
N GLU A 145 -4.21 19.39 -12.82
CA GLU A 145 -4.84 18.44 -11.90
C GLU A 145 -4.04 18.34 -10.60
N THR A 146 -2.71 18.24 -10.70
CA THR A 146 -1.85 18.28 -9.51
C THR A 146 -1.93 19.62 -8.81
N GLU A 147 -1.86 20.72 -9.56
CA GLU A 147 -1.97 22.07 -9.02
C GLU A 147 -3.26 22.29 -8.22
N SER A 148 -4.39 21.73 -8.69
CA SER A 148 -5.67 21.86 -7.98
C SER A 148 -5.66 21.16 -6.61
N TRP A 149 -4.95 20.04 -6.45
CA TRP A 149 -4.79 19.42 -5.14
C TRP A 149 -4.05 20.34 -4.16
N PHE A 150 -3.01 21.03 -4.64
CA PHE A 150 -2.19 21.88 -3.79
C PHE A 150 -2.78 23.27 -3.57
N ASN A 151 -3.50 23.81 -4.55
CA ASN A 151 -4.08 25.16 -4.46
C ASN A 151 -5.46 25.15 -3.81
N ASP A 152 -6.30 24.15 -4.12
CA ASP A 152 -7.72 24.15 -3.76
C ASP A 152 -8.03 23.16 -2.61
N ALA A 153 -7.20 22.12 -2.43
CA ALA A 153 -7.47 21.05 -1.47
C ALA A 153 -6.23 20.63 -0.66
N PHE A 154 -5.33 21.55 -0.35
CA PHE A 154 -4.08 21.25 0.33
C PHE A 154 -4.25 20.57 1.69
N SER A 155 -5.33 20.88 2.40
CA SER A 155 -5.67 20.20 3.66
C SER A 155 -5.85 18.68 3.47
N LEU A 156 -6.40 18.25 2.34
CA LEU A 156 -6.55 16.83 2.01
C LEU A 156 -5.20 16.17 1.69
N VAL A 157 -4.31 16.90 1.02
CA VAL A 157 -2.92 16.44 0.79
C VAL A 157 -2.22 16.24 2.13
N GLN A 158 -2.32 17.20 3.05
CA GLN A 158 -1.75 17.08 4.40
C GLN A 158 -2.36 15.90 5.17
N ARG A 159 -3.67 15.69 5.07
CA ARG A 159 -4.33 14.53 5.67
C ARG A 159 -3.84 13.21 5.06
N PHE A 160 -3.67 13.12 3.74
CA PHE A 160 -3.08 11.92 3.15
C PHE A 160 -1.64 11.69 3.63
N VAL A 161 -0.84 12.75 3.75
CA VAL A 161 0.52 12.66 4.32
C VAL A 161 0.49 12.16 5.76
N SER A 162 -0.50 12.48 6.56
CA SER A 162 -0.60 12.04 7.97
C SER A 162 -1.37 10.74 8.18
N GLU A 163 -2.36 10.43 7.34
CA GLU A 163 -3.30 9.32 7.53
C GLU A 163 -3.16 8.21 6.47
N GLY A 164 -2.69 8.56 5.26
CA GLY A 164 -2.65 7.66 4.10
C GLY A 164 -1.46 6.70 4.09
N GLY A 165 -1.49 5.75 3.14
CA GLY A 165 -0.43 4.77 2.98
C GLY A 165 -0.24 3.89 4.22
N TYR A 166 1.00 3.49 4.50
CA TYR A 166 1.33 2.75 5.72
C TYR A 166 2.37 3.51 6.55
N ARG A 167 2.23 3.45 7.89
CA ARG A 167 3.09 4.13 8.87
C ARG A 167 3.31 3.20 10.04
N LEU A 168 4.32 2.35 9.92
CA LEU A 168 4.64 1.33 10.89
C LEU A 168 5.57 1.90 11.97
N TYR A 169 5.22 1.70 13.23
CA TYR A 169 6.09 2.08 14.32
C TYR A 169 5.92 1.16 15.53
N PRO A 170 6.97 0.96 16.34
CA PRO A 170 6.85 0.34 17.63
C PRO A 170 6.28 1.34 18.64
N ASP A 171 5.14 1.04 19.27
CA ASP A 171 4.59 1.86 20.35
C ASP A 171 5.06 1.39 21.73
N GLN A 172 5.68 0.21 21.79
CA GLN A 172 6.34 -0.30 22.97
C GLN A 172 7.48 -1.26 22.60
N VAL A 173 8.61 -1.11 23.24
CA VAL A 173 9.74 -2.05 23.17
C VAL A 173 10.25 -2.29 24.58
N ILE A 174 10.40 -3.55 24.98
CA ILE A 174 10.92 -3.97 26.27
C ILE A 174 12.12 -4.87 26.02
N VAL A 175 13.26 -4.43 26.54
CA VAL A 175 14.52 -5.16 26.52
C VAL A 175 15.10 -5.15 27.94
N PRO A 176 15.87 -6.17 28.38
CA PRO A 176 16.53 -6.14 29.69
C PRO A 176 17.64 -5.09 29.72
N ASP A 177 17.78 -4.37 30.82
CA ASP A 177 18.86 -3.39 31.04
C ASP A 177 20.26 -4.03 31.14
N GLN A 178 20.33 -5.28 31.61
CA GLN A 178 21.56 -6.03 31.76
C GLN A 178 21.38 -7.47 31.29
N VAL A 179 22.39 -7.99 30.63
CA VAL A 179 22.42 -9.37 30.12
C VAL A 179 23.83 -9.93 30.33
N SER A 180 23.92 -11.17 30.81
CA SER A 180 25.20 -11.85 30.89
C SER A 180 25.75 -12.22 29.53
N VAL A 181 27.06 -12.14 29.33
CA VAL A 181 27.72 -12.59 28.11
C VAL A 181 27.35 -14.05 27.83
N GLY A 182 27.02 -14.34 26.57
CA GLY A 182 26.60 -15.68 26.15
C GLY A 182 25.15 -16.04 26.47
N SER A 183 24.38 -15.15 27.11
CA SER A 183 22.94 -15.37 27.34
C SER A 183 22.09 -14.97 26.15
N ARG A 184 20.86 -15.49 26.12
CA ARG A 184 19.83 -15.05 25.17
C ARG A 184 19.18 -13.78 25.69
N VAL A 185 18.75 -12.93 24.76
CA VAL A 185 18.02 -11.69 25.06
C VAL A 185 16.58 -11.85 24.65
N LYS A 186 15.66 -11.63 25.57
CA LYS A 186 14.23 -11.59 25.29
C LYS A 186 13.84 -10.15 24.97
N VAL A 187 13.29 -9.94 23.76
CA VAL A 187 12.77 -8.66 23.30
C VAL A 187 11.27 -8.78 23.15
N ALA A 188 10.52 -7.94 23.84
CA ALA A 188 9.09 -7.80 23.59
C ALA A 188 8.84 -6.49 22.87
N SER A 189 8.03 -6.53 21.82
CA SER A 189 7.68 -5.34 21.03
C SER A 189 6.20 -5.32 20.69
N ARG A 190 5.65 -4.13 20.62
CA ARG A 190 4.29 -3.90 20.19
C ARG A 190 4.31 -2.87 19.07
N TRP A 191 3.67 -3.20 17.95
CA TRP A 191 3.69 -2.44 16.72
C TRP A 191 2.30 -1.97 16.34
N ARG A 192 2.26 -0.84 15.64
CA ARG A 192 1.05 -0.30 15.01
C ARG A 192 1.34 0.18 13.62
N ASN A 193 0.30 0.17 12.79
CA ASN A 193 0.26 0.89 11.52
C ASN A 193 -0.75 2.03 11.66
N MET A 194 -0.29 3.26 11.67
CA MET A 194 -1.14 4.46 11.78
C MET A 194 -1.65 4.96 10.42
N GLY A 195 -1.09 4.44 9.34
CA GLY A 195 -1.64 4.67 8.01
C GLY A 195 -2.88 3.81 7.76
N TRP A 196 -3.76 4.27 6.89
CA TRP A 196 -4.96 3.50 6.54
C TRP A 196 -4.69 2.34 5.58
N GLY A 197 -3.60 2.40 4.79
CA GLY A 197 -3.17 1.31 3.92
C GLY A 197 -2.41 0.22 4.67
N TYR A 198 -1.96 -0.80 3.95
CA TYR A 198 -1.17 -1.87 4.55
C TYR A 198 0.24 -1.91 3.96
N PHE A 199 1.17 -2.51 4.68
CA PHE A 199 2.53 -2.73 4.19
C PHE A 199 2.56 -3.95 3.26
N PRO A 200 2.85 -3.80 1.96
CA PRO A 200 2.63 -4.85 0.97
C PRO A 200 3.75 -5.90 0.91
N ASN A 201 4.18 -6.42 2.07
CA ASN A 201 5.25 -7.40 2.18
C ASN A 201 4.94 -8.74 1.47
N ASN A 202 3.65 -9.00 1.23
CA ASN A 202 3.14 -10.18 0.52
C ASN A 202 3.28 -10.14 -1.00
N LEU A 203 3.72 -9.01 -1.57
CA LEU A 203 3.94 -8.94 -3.02
C LEU A 203 5.00 -9.96 -3.47
N PRO A 204 4.84 -10.58 -4.65
CA PRO A 204 5.82 -11.54 -5.17
C PRO A 204 7.24 -10.99 -5.23
N GLN A 205 7.39 -9.70 -5.59
CA GLN A 205 8.67 -9.01 -5.68
C GLN A 205 9.35 -8.82 -4.31
N TRP A 206 8.57 -8.81 -3.23
CA TRP A 206 9.07 -8.66 -1.86
C TRP A 206 9.07 -10.00 -1.11
N ASN A 207 8.15 -10.89 -1.39
CA ASN A 207 8.08 -12.26 -0.88
C ASN A 207 8.34 -12.36 0.63
N TYR A 208 7.66 -11.52 1.42
CA TYR A 208 7.77 -11.46 2.89
C TYR A 208 9.18 -11.20 3.42
N LYS A 209 10.04 -10.56 2.61
CA LYS A 209 11.45 -10.32 2.97
C LYS A 209 11.67 -9.29 4.06
N TYR A 210 10.74 -8.35 4.25
CA TYR A 210 10.87 -7.34 5.29
C TYR A 210 10.42 -7.90 6.64
N LYS A 211 11.32 -7.86 7.60
CA LYS A 211 11.11 -8.38 8.96
C LYS A 211 11.55 -7.37 10.00
N VAL A 212 11.09 -7.55 11.24
CA VAL A 212 11.62 -6.79 12.36
C VAL A 212 13.02 -7.29 12.68
N ALA A 213 13.96 -6.37 12.78
CA ALA A 213 15.33 -6.64 13.19
C ALA A 213 15.63 -5.93 14.50
N PHE A 214 16.35 -6.61 15.38
CA PHE A 214 16.90 -6.09 16.61
C PHE A 214 18.42 -6.05 16.48
N ALA A 215 19.04 -4.89 16.72
CA ALA A 215 20.47 -4.70 16.60
C ALA A 215 21.07 -4.21 17.92
N LEU A 216 22.29 -4.65 18.22
CA LEU A 216 23.14 -4.14 19.27
C LEU A 216 24.24 -3.30 18.64
N ILE A 217 24.31 -2.03 19.01
CA ILE A 217 25.19 -1.01 18.45
C ILE A 217 26.20 -0.58 19.52
N ASP A 218 27.46 -0.51 19.15
CA ASP A 218 28.53 -0.07 20.05
C ASP A 218 28.64 1.47 20.13
N ALA A 219 29.58 1.95 20.95
CA ALA A 219 29.83 3.38 21.14
C ALA A 219 30.35 4.12 19.91
N SER A 220 30.72 3.41 18.83
CA SER A 220 31.12 3.98 17.55
C SER A 220 29.99 3.94 16.49
N ASP A 221 28.73 3.76 16.93
CA ASP A 221 27.53 3.64 16.10
C ASP A 221 27.59 2.46 15.10
N LYS A 222 28.37 1.43 15.43
CA LYS A 222 28.50 0.25 14.60
C LYS A 222 27.64 -0.90 15.12
N ALA A 223 26.80 -1.47 14.26
CA ALA A 223 26.05 -2.68 14.59
C ALA A 223 27.01 -3.87 14.78
N GLN A 224 27.06 -4.41 15.99
CA GLN A 224 27.86 -5.56 16.36
C GLN A 224 27.13 -6.87 16.14
N LYS A 225 25.83 -6.89 16.41
CA LYS A 225 24.95 -8.03 16.15
C LYS A 225 23.60 -7.55 15.64
N VAL A 226 23.02 -8.32 14.73
CA VAL A 226 21.67 -8.10 14.21
C VAL A 226 20.92 -9.43 14.31
N PHE A 227 19.78 -9.40 14.91
CA PHE A 227 18.87 -10.54 15.05
C PHE A 227 17.56 -10.21 14.34
N VAL A 228 16.99 -11.19 13.64
CA VAL A 228 15.75 -11.01 12.87
C VAL A 228 14.65 -11.82 13.50
N ASP A 229 13.56 -11.15 13.85
CA ASP A 229 12.33 -11.80 14.26
C ASP A 229 11.56 -12.25 13.01
N LYS A 230 11.58 -13.54 12.73
CA LYS A 230 10.97 -14.14 11.55
C LYS A 230 9.45 -14.28 11.67
N ASP A 231 8.92 -14.21 12.89
CA ASP A 231 7.50 -14.39 13.17
C ASP A 231 6.70 -13.08 12.99
N CYS A 232 7.40 -11.93 13.02
CA CYS A 232 6.78 -10.65 12.70
C CYS A 232 6.41 -10.56 11.21
N GLU A 233 5.16 -10.23 10.93
CA GLU A 233 4.69 -10.03 9.57
C GLU A 233 3.97 -8.68 9.40
N PRO A 234 4.71 -7.64 8.96
CA PRO A 234 4.18 -6.28 8.88
C PRO A 234 2.97 -6.08 7.96
N SER A 235 2.76 -6.96 6.97
CA SER A 235 1.59 -6.88 6.08
C SER A 235 0.26 -7.15 6.80
N THR A 236 0.30 -7.76 7.98
CA THR A 236 -0.90 -8.01 8.79
C THR A 236 -1.26 -6.85 9.72
N TRP A 237 -0.38 -5.84 9.86
CA TRP A 237 -0.62 -4.73 10.76
C TRP A 237 -1.51 -3.67 10.10
N VAL A 238 -2.77 -3.74 10.41
CA VAL A 238 -3.81 -2.91 9.79
C VAL A 238 -4.75 -2.30 10.83
N GLU A 239 -5.49 -1.27 10.44
CA GLU A 239 -6.56 -0.66 11.23
C GLU A 239 -6.09 -0.10 12.59
N SER A 240 -4.84 0.33 12.68
CA SER A 240 -4.24 0.86 13.92
C SER A 240 -4.30 -0.10 15.12
N LYS A 241 -4.63 -1.36 14.90
CA LYS A 241 -4.63 -2.39 15.97
C LYS A 241 -3.22 -2.65 16.45
N PRO A 242 -3.02 -2.94 17.74
CA PRO A 242 -1.72 -3.32 18.28
C PRO A 242 -1.40 -4.79 17.95
N PHE A 243 -0.15 -5.02 17.55
CA PHE A 243 0.41 -6.35 17.31
C PHE A 243 1.61 -6.56 18.19
N SER A 244 1.54 -7.53 19.11
CA SER A 244 2.58 -7.79 20.11
C SER A 244 3.34 -9.06 19.76
N TYR A 245 4.67 -8.97 19.86
CA TYR A 245 5.58 -10.07 19.60
C TYR A 245 6.56 -10.22 20.77
N THR A 246 7.01 -11.44 20.98
CA THR A 246 8.12 -11.74 21.86
C THR A 246 9.11 -12.56 21.09
N PHE A 247 10.32 -12.04 20.99
CA PHE A 247 11.43 -12.66 20.28
C PHE A 247 12.55 -12.96 21.27
N GLU A 248 13.15 -14.14 21.18
CA GLU A 248 14.32 -14.52 21.95
C GLU A 248 15.50 -14.68 20.98
N THR A 249 16.56 -13.90 21.21
CA THR A 249 17.76 -13.99 20.37
C THR A 249 18.46 -15.35 20.58
N PRO A 250 19.29 -15.79 19.62
CA PRO A 250 20.38 -16.70 19.95
C PRO A 250 21.29 -16.14 21.07
N ALA A 251 22.15 -16.95 21.63
CA ALA A 251 23.12 -16.50 22.61
C ALA A 251 23.94 -15.29 22.09
N VAL A 252 24.00 -14.23 22.88
CA VAL A 252 24.72 -12.99 22.51
C VAL A 252 26.17 -13.11 22.93
N ASP A 253 27.02 -13.47 21.98
CA ASP A 253 28.45 -13.59 22.17
C ASP A 253 29.14 -12.25 21.77
N LEU A 254 29.09 -11.29 22.70
CA LEU A 254 29.74 -9.98 22.56
C LEU A 254 30.56 -9.73 23.84
N PRO A 255 31.69 -8.99 23.73
CA PRO A 255 32.42 -8.55 24.90
C PRO A 255 31.56 -7.80 25.91
N ALA A 256 31.88 -7.89 27.18
CA ALA A 256 31.20 -7.06 28.18
C ALA A 256 31.38 -5.58 27.88
N GLY A 257 30.28 -4.81 27.87
CA GLY A 257 30.28 -3.42 27.49
C GLY A 257 28.88 -2.81 27.48
N LYS A 258 28.80 -1.55 27.08
CA LYS A 258 27.52 -0.84 26.87
C LYS A 258 27.18 -0.90 25.40
N TYR A 259 25.95 -1.28 25.10
CA TYR A 259 25.42 -1.34 23.73
C TYR A 259 24.08 -0.60 23.69
N LEU A 260 23.87 0.14 22.62
CA LEU A 260 22.55 0.69 22.30
C LEU A 260 21.73 -0.39 21.58
N SER A 261 20.49 -0.56 21.97
CA SER A 261 19.54 -1.43 21.26
C SER A 261 18.78 -0.62 20.22
N LEU A 262 18.72 -1.13 18.99
CA LEU A 262 17.94 -0.57 17.88
C LEU A 262 16.94 -1.62 17.41
N ILE A 263 15.70 -1.21 17.20
CA ILE A 263 14.68 -2.03 16.52
C ILE A 263 14.24 -1.36 15.23
N HIS A 264 14.16 -2.13 14.16
CA HIS A 264 13.84 -1.61 12.82
C HIS A 264 13.18 -2.67 11.93
N ILE A 265 12.40 -2.24 10.94
CA ILE A 265 11.91 -3.13 9.88
C ILE A 265 12.93 -3.10 8.75
N SER A 266 13.55 -4.22 8.46
CA SER A 266 14.66 -4.31 7.52
C SER A 266 14.52 -5.50 6.57
N GLU A 267 15.15 -5.38 5.40
CA GLU A 267 15.43 -6.51 4.53
C GLU A 267 16.65 -7.28 5.09
N PRO A 268 16.49 -8.51 5.58
CA PRO A 268 17.55 -9.23 6.30
C PRO A 268 18.80 -9.54 5.47
N THR A 269 18.71 -9.45 4.15
CA THR A 269 19.80 -9.77 3.23
C THR A 269 20.75 -8.60 2.96
N ARG A 270 20.39 -7.38 3.38
CA ARG A 270 21.26 -6.22 3.28
C ARG A 270 21.95 -5.96 4.62
N HIS A 271 23.27 -5.83 4.61
CA HIS A 271 23.97 -5.28 5.75
C HIS A 271 23.33 -3.92 6.08
N LEU A 272 22.86 -3.76 7.31
CA LEU A 272 22.36 -2.48 7.82
C LEU A 272 23.52 -1.46 7.72
N ARG A 273 23.59 -0.73 6.62
CA ARG A 273 24.32 0.53 6.59
C ARG A 273 23.35 1.59 7.10
N ILE A 274 23.48 1.92 8.36
CA ILE A 274 22.87 3.13 8.90
C ILE A 274 23.74 4.27 8.41
N SER A 275 23.33 4.94 7.33
CA SER A 275 23.84 6.25 6.97
C SER A 275 22.89 7.29 7.56
N TYR A 276 23.38 8.13 8.46
CA TYR A 276 22.70 9.31 8.95
C TYR A 276 22.61 10.39 7.89
#